data_1489f0cbb629f56566687b8113f965cc
#
_entry.id   1489f0cbb629f56566687b8113f965cc
#
_cell.length_a   1.000
_cell.length_b   1.000
_cell.length_c   1.000
_cell.angle_alpha   90.00
_cell.angle_beta   90.00
_cell.angle_gamma   90.00
#
_symmetry.space_group_name_H-M   'P 1'
#
loop_
_entity.id
_entity.type
_entity.pdbx_description
1 polymer ?
#
loop_
_entity_poly.entity_id
_entity_poly.type
_entity_poly.pdbx_seq_one_letter_code
_entity_poly.pdbx_strand_id
1 'polypeptide(L)'
;MGQNQRLSLSAQTNGTYYKAFAFSFTDPWMGGKKPNSFTLSAHFSEQNNAYYVWQKSTQYFRTYGVAAGLGKRLNWPDPYFTFYAEASYERYALKNWSSFVMTNGAANLASIKLVFGRNSVDQPIYPRRGSEFSASVQATLPYSLWDGKDYKKLEQIANSSNSTSAEADRANQERYRWVEFHKWQFKAQWFQSFLKNSNLVLMLKAEMGYLGSYNKYKVSPFERYEVGGDGMSGYNIYGIDIIAMRGYEDGALDPGSNYSRGYNKYTAELRYPIILKPSSQIYVLGFLEGGNAFDSWKKFSPFKIKRSAGFGVRLYLPVVGMLGIDWGYGFDAPANSSTKSGSQFHFVLGQQF
;
A
#
# COMPACT_ATOMS: atom_id res chain seq x y z
N MET A 1 11.91 -30.66 -1.09
CA MET A 1 10.68 -29.94 -0.81
C MET A 1 9.54 -30.71 -1.45
N GLY A 2 8.63 -31.26 -0.67
CA GLY A 2 7.42 -31.94 -1.15
C GLY A 2 6.18 -31.10 -0.81
N GLN A 3 5.05 -31.38 -1.43
CA GLN A 3 3.74 -30.82 -1.07
C GLN A 3 3.52 -29.32 -1.38
N ASN A 4 3.96 -28.83 -2.55
CA ASN A 4 3.73 -27.43 -3.02
C ASN A 4 4.34 -26.31 -2.15
N GLN A 5 5.31 -26.61 -1.33
CA GLN A 5 6.06 -25.59 -0.59
C GLN A 5 6.77 -24.63 -1.56
N ARG A 6 6.69 -23.34 -1.27
CA ARG A 6 7.29 -22.29 -2.08
C ARG A 6 8.39 -21.58 -1.29
N LEU A 7 9.55 -21.49 -1.89
CA LEU A 7 10.66 -20.68 -1.39
C LEU A 7 10.94 -19.58 -2.41
N SER A 8 10.92 -18.34 -1.98
CA SER A 8 11.28 -17.19 -2.79
C SER A 8 12.47 -16.47 -2.17
N LEU A 9 13.47 -16.19 -2.99
CA LEU A 9 14.61 -15.36 -2.65
C LEU A 9 14.67 -14.24 -3.68
N SER A 10 14.73 -13.01 -3.25
CA SER A 10 14.91 -11.87 -4.13
C SER A 10 16.05 -10.98 -3.65
N ALA A 11 16.83 -10.49 -4.60
CA ALA A 11 17.85 -9.50 -4.37
C ALA A 11 17.70 -8.40 -5.41
N GLN A 12 17.66 -7.17 -4.96
CA GLN A 12 17.56 -6.00 -5.81
C GLN A 12 18.68 -5.03 -5.44
N THR A 13 19.33 -4.49 -6.44
CA THR A 13 20.34 -3.47 -6.23
C THR A 13 20.27 -2.41 -7.32
N ASN A 14 20.48 -1.17 -6.94
CA ASN A 14 20.72 -0.06 -7.84
C ASN A 14 22.12 0.51 -7.49
N GLY A 15 23.15 -0.22 -7.92
CA GLY A 15 24.54 0.07 -7.57
C GLY A 15 24.78 0.09 -6.07
N THR A 16 25.41 1.14 -5.58
CA THR A 16 25.69 1.32 -4.14
C THR A 16 24.56 2.05 -3.40
N TYR A 17 23.72 2.77 -4.13
CA TYR A 17 22.70 3.66 -3.59
C TYR A 17 21.55 2.90 -2.89
N TYR A 18 21.08 1.81 -3.49
CA TYR A 18 19.98 1.01 -2.98
C TYR A 18 20.31 -0.47 -3.03
N LYS A 19 20.00 -1.18 -1.95
CA LYS A 19 20.13 -2.63 -1.83
C LYS A 19 18.93 -3.19 -1.08
N ALA A 20 18.33 -4.26 -1.58
CA ALA A 20 17.27 -4.97 -0.89
C ALA A 20 17.43 -6.47 -1.05
N PHE A 21 17.15 -7.20 0.01
CA PHE A 21 17.12 -8.66 0.05
C PHE A 21 15.81 -9.08 0.71
N ALA A 22 15.12 -10.05 0.13
CA ALA A 22 13.93 -10.61 0.73
C ALA A 22 13.94 -12.14 0.60
N PHE A 23 13.48 -12.76 1.65
CA PHE A 23 13.26 -14.19 1.79
C PHE A 23 11.79 -14.42 2.12
N SER A 24 11.16 -15.41 1.49
CA SER A 24 9.83 -15.85 1.85
C SER A 24 9.71 -17.35 1.68
N PHE A 25 9.19 -18.01 2.70
CA PHE A 25 8.82 -19.42 2.69
C PHE A 25 7.32 -19.55 2.95
N THR A 26 6.63 -20.31 2.12
CA THR A 26 5.20 -20.57 2.27
C THR A 26 4.94 -22.08 2.19
N ASP A 27 4.34 -22.62 3.23
CA ASP A 27 3.74 -23.96 3.24
C ASP A 27 2.23 -23.82 3.15
N PRO A 28 1.59 -24.15 2.01
CA PRO A 28 0.15 -23.98 1.83
C PRO A 28 -0.68 -25.04 2.58
N TRP A 29 -0.03 -26.07 3.15
CA TRP A 29 -0.68 -27.21 3.78
C TRP A 29 0.03 -27.62 5.07
N MET A 30 0.25 -26.68 5.95
CA MET A 30 0.95 -26.90 7.20
C MET A 30 0.34 -28.07 7.99
N GLY A 31 1.20 -29.02 8.36
CA GLY A 31 0.80 -30.23 9.08
C GLY A 31 0.02 -31.26 8.24
N GLY A 32 0.09 -31.17 6.89
CA GLY A 32 -0.60 -32.09 5.97
C GLY A 32 -2.11 -31.94 5.94
N LYS A 33 -2.69 -30.94 6.61
CA LYS A 33 -4.12 -30.68 6.67
C LYS A 33 -4.46 -29.44 5.82
N LYS A 34 -5.20 -29.65 4.74
CA LYS A 34 -5.85 -28.56 4.01
C LYS A 34 -6.96 -27.95 4.89
N PRO A 35 -7.15 -26.65 4.82
CA PRO A 35 -6.53 -25.61 4.03
C PRO A 35 -5.77 -24.58 4.91
N ASN A 36 -4.79 -25.03 5.67
CA ASN A 36 -4.00 -24.18 6.54
C ASN A 36 -2.67 -23.83 5.88
N SER A 37 -2.36 -22.58 5.72
CA SER A 37 -1.08 -22.12 5.20
C SER A 37 -0.23 -21.48 6.29
N PHE A 38 1.08 -21.66 6.20
CA PHE A 38 2.07 -20.96 7.01
C PHE A 38 3.00 -20.18 6.10
N THR A 39 3.27 -18.93 6.45
CA THR A 39 4.23 -18.08 5.74
C THR A 39 5.24 -17.53 6.72
N LEU A 40 6.51 -17.60 6.38
CA LEU A 40 7.60 -16.95 7.09
C LEU A 40 8.35 -16.07 6.11
N SER A 41 8.56 -14.81 6.45
CA SER A 41 9.30 -13.88 5.62
C SER A 41 10.31 -13.07 6.42
N ALA A 42 11.37 -12.66 5.74
CA ALA A 42 12.35 -11.72 6.26
C ALA A 42 12.83 -10.82 5.13
N HIS A 43 13.07 -9.56 5.44
CA HIS A 43 13.60 -8.61 4.46
C HIS A 43 14.60 -7.66 5.10
N PHE A 44 15.47 -7.18 4.24
CA PHE A 44 16.43 -6.11 4.53
C PHE A 44 16.43 -5.15 3.36
N SER A 45 16.42 -3.86 3.63
CA SER A 45 16.69 -2.84 2.63
C SER A 45 17.59 -1.75 3.18
N GLU A 46 18.41 -1.21 2.32
CA GLU A 46 19.26 -0.05 2.60
C GLU A 46 19.18 0.94 1.45
N GLN A 47 18.90 2.17 1.78
CA GLN A 47 19.15 3.31 0.91
C GLN A 47 20.22 4.19 1.56
N ASN A 48 21.14 4.70 0.75
CA ASN A 48 22.22 5.55 1.21
C ASN A 48 22.55 6.65 0.19
N ASN A 49 23.52 7.51 0.50
CA ASN A 49 23.92 8.62 -0.37
C ASN A 49 25.18 8.34 -1.21
N ALA A 50 25.61 7.08 -1.29
CA ALA A 50 26.79 6.69 -2.08
C ALA A 50 26.37 6.36 -3.53
N TYR A 51 26.52 7.31 -4.45
CA TYR A 51 26.21 7.12 -5.87
C TYR A 51 27.29 6.33 -6.62
N TYR A 52 28.53 6.34 -6.12
CA TYR A 52 29.67 5.66 -6.73
C TYR A 52 30.24 4.59 -5.81
N VAL A 53 30.80 3.51 -6.39
CA VAL A 53 31.35 2.37 -5.63
C VAL A 53 32.46 2.76 -4.66
N TRP A 54 33.27 3.76 -5.01
CA TRP A 54 34.36 4.29 -4.18
C TRP A 54 33.92 5.31 -3.12
N GLN A 55 32.65 5.76 -3.18
CA GLN A 55 32.12 6.75 -2.24
C GLN A 55 31.70 6.05 -0.94
N LYS A 56 32.26 6.48 0.20
CA LYS A 56 31.77 6.03 1.51
C LYS A 56 30.43 6.69 1.82
N SER A 57 29.45 5.89 2.16
CA SER A 57 28.15 6.38 2.62
C SER A 57 28.30 7.10 3.97
N THR A 58 27.81 8.32 4.05
CA THR A 58 27.72 9.12 5.29
C THR A 58 26.29 9.17 5.84
N GLN A 59 25.32 8.79 5.00
CA GLN A 59 23.89 8.78 5.30
C GLN A 59 23.30 7.44 4.90
N TYR A 60 22.42 6.89 5.72
CA TYR A 60 21.65 5.70 5.36
C TYR A 60 20.29 5.66 6.04
N PHE A 61 19.37 4.99 5.37
CA PHE A 61 18.11 4.50 5.89
C PHE A 61 18.07 2.98 5.68
N ARG A 62 17.99 2.22 6.76
CA ARG A 62 17.94 0.75 6.75
C ARG A 62 16.64 0.26 7.35
N THR A 63 16.07 -0.76 6.72
CA THR A 63 14.90 -1.47 7.23
C THR A 63 15.26 -2.95 7.40
N TYR A 64 14.90 -3.51 8.53
CA TYR A 64 14.98 -4.93 8.84
C TYR A 64 13.60 -5.40 9.22
N GLY A 65 13.10 -6.44 8.58
CA GLY A 65 11.78 -6.96 8.87
C GLY A 65 11.76 -8.48 8.93
N VAL A 66 10.94 -9.00 9.83
CA VAL A 66 10.57 -10.42 9.90
C VAL A 66 9.06 -10.51 10.14
N ALA A 67 8.41 -11.49 9.51
CA ALA A 67 7.00 -11.73 9.71
C ALA A 67 6.68 -13.23 9.66
N ALA A 68 5.72 -13.64 10.46
CA ALA A 68 5.16 -14.99 10.46
C ALA A 68 3.64 -14.92 10.37
N GLY A 69 3.06 -15.65 9.42
CA GLY A 69 1.65 -15.61 9.14
C GLY A 69 1.01 -16.99 9.03
N LEU A 70 -0.25 -17.06 9.41
CA LEU A 70 -1.11 -18.24 9.34
C LEU A 70 -2.36 -17.90 8.54
N GLY A 71 -2.63 -18.69 7.50
CA GLY A 71 -3.81 -18.55 6.67
C GLY A 71 -4.72 -19.78 6.77
N LYS A 72 -6.02 -19.55 6.72
CA LYS A 72 -7.02 -20.60 6.73
C LYS A 72 -8.14 -20.31 5.73
N ARG A 73 -8.48 -21.30 4.92
CA ARG A 73 -9.72 -21.28 4.14
C ARG A 73 -10.87 -21.72 5.03
N LEU A 74 -11.91 -20.93 5.05
CA LEU A 74 -13.10 -21.24 5.84
C LEU A 74 -14.08 -22.08 5.02
N ASN A 75 -14.88 -22.92 5.70
CA ASN A 75 -15.91 -23.73 5.05
C ASN A 75 -17.31 -23.10 5.16
N TRP A 76 -17.44 -22.11 6.01
CA TRP A 76 -18.69 -21.39 6.27
C TRP A 76 -18.43 -19.89 6.21
N PRO A 77 -19.31 -19.08 5.61
CA PRO A 77 -20.60 -19.41 4.96
C PRO A 77 -20.46 -20.08 3.60
N ASP A 78 -19.33 -19.95 2.91
CA ASP A 78 -18.99 -20.66 1.68
C ASP A 78 -17.48 -20.92 1.59
N PRO A 79 -16.99 -21.79 0.66
CA PRO A 79 -15.58 -22.15 0.58
C PRO A 79 -14.65 -21.09 -0.02
N TYR A 80 -15.18 -19.94 -0.37
CA TYR A 80 -14.39 -18.82 -0.93
C TYR A 80 -13.81 -17.89 0.14
N PHE A 81 -14.26 -18.02 1.41
CA PHE A 81 -13.76 -17.20 2.50
C PHE A 81 -12.39 -17.65 2.99
N THR A 82 -11.56 -16.68 3.29
CA THR A 82 -10.22 -16.86 3.84
C THR A 82 -10.00 -15.95 5.03
N PHE A 83 -9.24 -16.44 5.99
CA PHE A 83 -8.74 -15.66 7.11
C PHE A 83 -7.23 -15.79 7.19
N TYR A 84 -6.52 -14.69 7.38
CA TYR A 84 -5.08 -14.64 7.53
C TYR A 84 -4.71 -13.77 8.73
N ALA A 85 -3.80 -14.27 9.55
CA ALA A 85 -3.24 -13.56 10.69
C ALA A 85 -1.71 -13.57 10.58
N GLU A 86 -1.10 -12.42 10.77
CA GLU A 86 0.34 -12.22 10.67
C GLU A 86 0.85 -11.42 11.87
N ALA A 87 1.94 -11.85 12.45
CA ALA A 87 2.73 -11.06 13.39
C ALA A 87 4.02 -10.63 12.70
N SER A 88 4.35 -9.36 12.79
CA SER A 88 5.53 -8.77 12.18
C SER A 88 6.31 -7.89 13.14
N TYR A 89 7.61 -7.85 12.91
CA TYR A 89 8.51 -6.93 13.55
C TYR A 89 9.40 -6.27 12.51
N GLU A 90 9.45 -4.94 12.55
CA GLU A 90 10.33 -4.13 11.70
C GLU A 90 11.18 -3.20 12.55
N ARG A 91 12.41 -2.98 12.11
CA ARG A 91 13.33 -2.00 12.67
C ARG A 91 13.84 -1.08 11.59
N TYR A 92 13.61 0.19 11.78
CA TYR A 92 14.13 1.28 10.97
C TYR A 92 15.37 1.85 11.65
N ALA A 93 16.49 1.98 10.92
CA ALA A 93 17.72 2.57 11.43
C ALA A 93 18.19 3.69 10.49
N LEU A 94 18.36 4.88 11.03
CA LEU A 94 18.69 6.09 10.30
C LEU A 94 20.00 6.66 10.79
N LYS A 95 20.78 7.17 9.85
CA LYS A 95 22.00 7.95 10.14
C LYS A 95 22.09 9.14 9.19
N ASN A 96 22.13 10.32 9.76
CA ASN A 96 22.20 11.60 9.03
C ASN A 96 21.14 11.76 7.92
N TRP A 97 19.94 11.16 8.13
CA TRP A 97 18.86 11.13 7.15
C TRP A 97 17.94 12.34 7.33
N SER A 98 18.35 13.49 6.79
CA SER A 98 17.68 14.79 7.01
C SER A 98 16.28 14.92 6.40
N SER A 99 15.93 14.06 5.44
CA SER A 99 14.61 14.08 4.79
C SER A 99 13.51 13.38 5.58
N PHE A 100 13.80 12.95 6.81
CA PHE A 100 12.84 12.29 7.68
C PHE A 100 12.63 13.05 8.99
N VAL A 101 11.60 12.68 9.76
CA VAL A 101 11.22 13.32 11.03
C VAL A 101 12.32 13.26 12.11
N MET A 102 13.20 12.29 12.03
CA MET A 102 14.41 12.17 12.84
C MET A 102 15.61 11.88 11.94
N THR A 103 16.71 12.54 12.22
CA THR A 103 17.95 12.45 11.41
C THR A 103 18.75 11.20 11.75
N ASN A 104 18.80 10.87 13.01
CA ASN A 104 19.57 9.74 13.56
C ASN A 104 18.72 8.90 14.50
N GLY A 105 19.04 7.63 14.62
CA GLY A 105 18.42 6.74 15.59
C GLY A 105 17.78 5.52 15.00
N ALA A 106 16.90 4.89 15.77
CA ALA A 106 16.17 3.70 15.36
C ALA A 106 14.73 3.74 15.88
N ALA A 107 13.81 3.26 15.05
CA ALA A 107 12.42 3.05 15.41
C ALA A 107 12.08 1.55 15.27
N ASN A 108 11.27 1.04 16.16
CA ASN A 108 10.82 -0.35 16.16
C ASN A 108 9.31 -0.38 15.95
N LEU A 109 8.87 -1.30 15.12
CA LEU A 109 7.47 -1.54 14.79
C LEU A 109 7.16 -3.01 15.03
N ALA A 110 6.33 -3.31 16.02
CA ALA A 110 5.76 -4.64 16.21
C ALA A 110 4.26 -4.58 15.97
N SER A 111 3.76 -5.34 15.01
CA SER A 111 2.35 -5.28 14.62
C SER A 111 1.73 -6.66 14.42
N ILE A 112 0.42 -6.71 14.58
CA ILE A 112 -0.43 -7.85 14.21
C ILE A 112 -1.34 -7.37 13.08
N LYS A 113 -1.38 -8.14 11.99
CA LYS A 113 -2.27 -7.90 10.85
C LYS A 113 -3.24 -9.05 10.72
N LEU A 114 -4.51 -8.72 10.63
CA LEU A 114 -5.60 -9.68 10.36
C LEU A 114 -6.23 -9.32 9.03
N VAL A 115 -6.46 -10.31 8.18
CA VAL A 115 -7.12 -10.13 6.89
C VAL A 115 -8.24 -11.14 6.78
N PHE A 116 -9.43 -10.64 6.51
CA PHE A 116 -10.60 -11.44 6.19
C PHE A 116 -10.99 -11.14 4.75
N GLY A 117 -11.10 -12.17 3.92
CA GLY A 117 -11.38 -12.00 2.50
C GLY A 117 -12.30 -13.07 1.95
N ARG A 118 -12.90 -12.77 0.82
CA ARG A 118 -13.67 -13.70 0.00
C ARG A 118 -13.34 -13.45 -1.46
N ASN A 119 -13.06 -14.50 -2.20
CA ASN A 119 -12.80 -14.40 -3.63
C ASN A 119 -13.55 -15.50 -4.38
N SER A 120 -14.60 -15.12 -5.12
CA SER A 120 -15.40 -15.99 -5.97
C SER A 120 -15.27 -15.62 -7.45
N VAL A 121 -14.22 -14.90 -7.82
CA VAL A 121 -13.95 -14.47 -9.19
C VAL A 121 -13.63 -15.68 -10.07
N ASP A 122 -14.23 -15.74 -11.25
CA ASP A 122 -14.14 -16.89 -12.17
C ASP A 122 -12.77 -17.01 -12.85
N GLN A 123 -12.09 -15.91 -13.11
CA GLN A 123 -10.80 -15.87 -13.80
C GLN A 123 -9.90 -14.76 -13.25
N PRO A 124 -8.58 -14.98 -13.14
CA PRO A 124 -7.69 -13.99 -12.51
C PRO A 124 -7.38 -12.78 -13.40
N ILE A 125 -7.35 -12.92 -14.73
CA ILE A 125 -6.86 -11.85 -15.63
C ILE A 125 -7.99 -11.05 -16.26
N TYR A 126 -9.00 -11.74 -16.79
CA TYR A 126 -10.20 -11.12 -17.36
C TYR A 126 -11.45 -11.69 -16.69
N PRO A 127 -11.73 -11.30 -15.45
CA PRO A 127 -12.93 -11.76 -14.73
C PRO A 127 -14.21 -11.35 -15.44
N ARG A 128 -15.13 -12.30 -15.58
CA ARG A 128 -16.45 -12.07 -16.18
C ARG A 128 -17.57 -12.06 -15.15
N ARG A 129 -17.37 -12.75 -14.04
CA ARG A 129 -18.34 -12.91 -12.96
C ARG A 129 -17.66 -13.10 -11.63
N GLY A 130 -18.40 -12.81 -10.60
CA GLY A 130 -17.97 -13.04 -9.24
C GLY A 130 -17.63 -11.75 -8.50
N SER A 131 -17.20 -11.92 -7.28
CA SER A 131 -16.82 -10.82 -6.41
C SER A 131 -15.62 -11.19 -5.57
N GLU A 132 -14.86 -10.18 -5.25
CA GLU A 132 -13.78 -10.27 -4.29
C GLU A 132 -13.94 -9.14 -3.29
N PHE A 133 -13.77 -9.44 -2.03
CA PHE A 133 -13.60 -8.42 -1.02
C PHE A 133 -12.52 -8.82 -0.01
N SER A 134 -11.91 -7.83 0.59
CA SER A 134 -11.00 -7.99 1.71
C SER A 134 -11.20 -6.87 2.72
N ALA A 135 -11.18 -7.23 3.98
CA ALA A 135 -11.11 -6.32 5.11
C ALA A 135 -9.86 -6.66 5.90
N SER A 136 -9.02 -5.68 6.15
CA SER A 136 -7.80 -5.88 6.94
C SER A 136 -7.68 -4.86 8.05
N VAL A 137 -7.13 -5.31 9.17
CA VAL A 137 -6.70 -4.46 10.26
C VAL A 137 -5.27 -4.82 10.61
N GLN A 138 -4.42 -3.82 10.70
CA GLN A 138 -3.07 -3.92 11.23
C GLN A 138 -2.97 -3.01 12.44
N ALA A 139 -2.52 -3.53 13.56
CA ALA A 139 -2.44 -2.78 14.79
C ALA A 139 -1.13 -3.08 15.52
N THR A 140 -0.55 -2.05 16.10
CA THR A 140 0.57 -2.15 17.03
C THR A 140 0.05 -2.14 18.46
N LEU A 141 0.91 -2.43 19.42
CA LEU A 141 0.59 -2.20 20.81
C LEU A 141 0.54 -0.68 21.10
N PRO A 142 -0.42 -0.20 21.93
CA PRO A 142 -0.56 1.20 22.28
C PRO A 142 0.44 1.60 23.37
N TYR A 143 1.72 1.63 23.08
CA TYR A 143 2.81 1.90 24.02
C TYR A 143 2.62 3.20 24.80
N SER A 144 2.09 4.24 24.15
CA SER A 144 1.87 5.56 24.75
C SER A 144 0.84 5.59 25.88
N LEU A 145 0.05 4.52 26.04
CA LEU A 145 -0.95 4.45 27.13
C LEU A 145 -0.35 3.96 28.46
N TRP A 146 0.83 3.34 28.43
CA TRP A 146 1.44 2.73 29.62
C TRP A 146 2.92 3.02 29.86
N ASP A 147 3.63 3.67 28.92
CA ASP A 147 5.06 3.94 29.08
C ASP A 147 5.36 5.20 29.92
N GLY A 148 4.34 5.92 30.35
CA GLY A 148 4.45 7.07 31.26
C GLY A 148 5.10 8.32 30.66
N LYS A 149 5.29 8.39 29.33
CA LYS A 149 5.95 9.51 28.68
C LYS A 149 4.99 10.65 28.35
N ASP A 150 5.46 11.88 28.50
CA ASP A 150 4.72 13.07 28.06
C ASP A 150 4.98 13.35 26.58
N TYR A 151 4.20 12.72 25.70
CA TYR A 151 4.31 12.89 24.25
C TYR A 151 3.96 14.30 23.77
N LYS A 152 3.15 15.06 24.54
CA LYS A 152 2.86 16.46 24.24
C LYS A 152 4.11 17.31 24.39
N LYS A 153 4.86 17.11 25.48
CA LYS A 153 6.11 17.82 25.75
C LYS A 153 7.17 17.46 24.69
N LEU A 154 7.29 16.17 24.33
CA LEU A 154 8.22 15.72 23.29
C LEU A 154 7.89 16.35 21.93
N GLU A 155 6.61 16.46 21.56
CA GLU A 155 6.19 17.12 20.34
C GLU A 155 6.50 18.61 20.35
N GLN A 156 6.26 19.29 21.48
CA GLN A 156 6.60 20.70 21.64
C GLN A 156 8.09 20.96 21.48
N ILE A 157 8.95 20.14 22.09
CA ILE A 157 10.41 20.25 21.93
C ILE A 157 10.80 20.01 20.46
N ALA A 158 10.26 18.98 19.82
CA ALA A 158 10.58 18.64 18.43
C ALA A 158 10.19 19.73 17.43
N ASN A 159 9.12 20.48 17.69
CA ASN A 159 8.57 21.49 16.79
C ASN A 159 8.89 22.93 17.21
N SER A 160 9.62 23.14 18.31
CA SER A 160 9.95 24.47 18.81
C SER A 160 11.04 25.13 17.98
N SER A 161 10.81 26.38 17.57
CA SER A 161 11.83 27.21 16.92
C SER A 161 13.03 27.53 17.82
N ASN A 162 12.86 27.40 19.14
CA ASN A 162 13.92 27.66 20.13
C ASN A 162 14.75 26.41 20.46
N SER A 163 14.35 25.23 20.02
CA SER A 163 15.11 24.00 20.21
C SER A 163 16.24 23.90 19.21
N THR A 164 17.39 23.41 19.65
CA THR A 164 18.47 23.07 18.75
C THR A 164 18.07 21.85 17.91
N SER A 165 18.66 21.72 16.72
CA SER A 165 18.45 20.55 15.84
C SER A 165 18.71 19.23 16.57
N ALA A 166 19.71 19.19 17.48
CA ALA A 166 20.02 17.99 18.26
C ALA A 166 18.95 17.67 19.32
N GLU A 167 18.35 18.69 19.95
CA GLU A 167 17.27 18.50 20.92
C GLU A 167 15.99 18.02 20.24
N ALA A 168 15.64 18.62 19.11
CA ALA A 168 14.51 18.20 18.30
C ALA A 168 14.67 16.75 17.82
N ASP A 169 15.87 16.37 17.36
CA ASP A 169 16.17 15.01 16.91
C ASP A 169 16.06 13.98 18.05
N ARG A 170 16.61 14.31 19.24
CA ARG A 170 16.47 13.45 20.44
C ARG A 170 15.01 13.28 20.88
N ALA A 171 14.23 14.36 20.88
CA ALA A 171 12.81 14.29 21.20
C ALA A 171 12.05 13.39 20.23
N ASN A 172 12.34 13.47 18.95
CA ASN A 172 11.75 12.60 17.93
C ASN A 172 12.22 11.14 18.04
N GLN A 173 13.51 10.88 18.35
CA GLN A 173 14.02 9.54 18.61
C GLN A 173 13.28 8.89 19.79
N GLU A 174 13.06 9.62 20.87
CA GLU A 174 12.33 9.13 22.03
C GLU A 174 10.84 8.91 21.74
N ARG A 175 10.24 9.83 20.98
CA ARG A 175 8.83 9.81 20.56
C ARG A 175 8.54 8.59 19.69
N TYR A 176 9.43 8.25 18.74
CA TYR A 176 9.24 7.21 17.73
C TYR A 176 10.05 5.93 17.97
N ARG A 177 10.65 5.77 19.14
CA ARG A 177 11.37 4.54 19.51
C ARG A 177 10.55 3.28 19.31
N TRP A 178 9.26 3.33 19.63
CA TRP A 178 8.24 2.33 19.32
C TRP A 178 7.14 2.99 18.53
N VAL A 179 6.99 2.59 17.30
CA VAL A 179 5.93 3.11 16.42
C VAL A 179 4.59 2.53 16.84
N GLU A 180 3.56 3.36 16.84
CA GLU A 180 2.21 2.91 17.16
C GLU A 180 1.19 3.47 16.19
N PHE A 181 0.29 2.61 15.73
CA PHE A 181 -0.86 2.95 14.90
C PHE A 181 -1.86 1.80 14.85
N HIS A 182 -3.03 2.08 14.33
CA HIS A 182 -3.96 1.09 13.81
C HIS A 182 -4.40 1.49 12.39
N LYS A 183 -4.31 0.55 11.46
CA LYS A 183 -4.57 0.75 10.04
C LYS A 183 -5.69 -0.18 9.59
N TRP A 184 -6.71 0.39 9.01
CA TRP A 184 -7.91 -0.30 8.54
C TRP A 184 -8.00 -0.13 7.05
N GLN A 185 -8.23 -1.22 6.32
CA GLN A 185 -8.40 -1.18 4.88
C GLN A 185 -9.56 -2.07 4.48
N PHE A 186 -10.36 -1.59 3.59
CA PHE A 186 -11.44 -2.32 2.96
C PHE A 186 -11.34 -2.18 1.45
N LYS A 187 -11.46 -3.30 0.75
CA LYS A 187 -11.48 -3.37 -0.71
C LYS A 187 -12.56 -4.34 -1.14
N ALA A 188 -13.40 -3.92 -2.07
CA ALA A 188 -14.41 -4.78 -2.67
C ALA A 188 -14.46 -4.53 -4.17
N GLN A 189 -14.59 -5.60 -4.95
CA GLN A 189 -14.80 -5.53 -6.39
C GLN A 189 -15.80 -6.58 -6.84
N TRP A 190 -16.57 -6.21 -7.85
CA TRP A 190 -17.61 -7.05 -8.41
C TRP A 190 -17.56 -7.00 -9.93
N PHE A 191 -17.72 -8.17 -10.54
CA PHE A 191 -17.66 -8.36 -11.99
C PHE A 191 -18.97 -8.94 -12.49
N GLN A 192 -19.51 -8.35 -13.55
CA GLN A 192 -20.73 -8.81 -14.20
C GLN A 192 -20.64 -8.67 -15.71
N SER A 193 -20.81 -9.78 -16.42
CA SER A 193 -21.02 -9.77 -17.87
C SER A 193 -22.46 -9.39 -18.19
N PHE A 194 -22.64 -8.42 -19.09
CA PHE A 194 -23.97 -7.87 -19.40
C PHE A 194 -24.85 -8.77 -20.27
N LEU A 195 -24.26 -9.54 -21.17
CA LEU A 195 -25.00 -10.34 -22.13
C LEU A 195 -24.51 -11.80 -22.08
N LYS A 196 -25.43 -12.75 -22.22
CA LYS A 196 -25.09 -14.21 -22.21
C LYS A 196 -24.00 -14.59 -23.21
N ASN A 197 -23.96 -13.89 -24.36
CA ASN A 197 -22.99 -14.16 -25.44
C ASN A 197 -21.98 -13.02 -25.64
N SER A 198 -21.99 -11.97 -24.82
CA SER A 198 -21.03 -10.88 -24.94
C SER A 198 -19.93 -11.02 -23.88
N ASN A 199 -18.74 -10.70 -24.31
CA ASN A 199 -17.60 -10.62 -23.41
C ASN A 199 -17.48 -9.23 -22.74
N LEU A 200 -18.50 -8.38 -22.88
CA LEU A 200 -18.54 -7.05 -22.25
C LEU A 200 -18.77 -7.21 -20.75
N VAL A 201 -17.88 -6.67 -19.94
CA VAL A 201 -17.88 -6.83 -18.48
C VAL A 201 -17.89 -5.47 -17.81
N LEU A 202 -18.84 -5.29 -16.88
CA LEU A 202 -18.79 -4.23 -15.89
C LEU A 202 -18.00 -4.68 -14.68
N MET A 203 -17.02 -3.89 -14.26
CA MET A 203 -16.33 -4.00 -12.99
C MET A 203 -16.69 -2.78 -12.12
N LEU A 204 -17.13 -3.05 -10.90
CA LEU A 204 -17.30 -2.03 -9.87
C LEU A 204 -16.32 -2.34 -8.73
N LYS A 205 -15.63 -1.29 -8.26
CA LYS A 205 -14.65 -1.41 -7.17
C LYS A 205 -14.84 -0.28 -6.17
N ALA A 206 -14.74 -0.61 -4.89
CA ALA A 206 -14.71 0.35 -3.79
C ALA A 206 -13.53 0.02 -2.88
N GLU A 207 -12.77 1.05 -2.53
CA GLU A 207 -11.59 0.96 -1.66
C GLU A 207 -11.67 2.06 -0.61
N MET A 208 -11.37 1.71 0.62
CA MET A 208 -11.33 2.66 1.73
C MET A 208 -10.17 2.28 2.66
N GLY A 209 -9.52 3.28 3.19
CA GLY A 209 -8.48 3.09 4.19
C GLY A 209 -8.51 4.16 5.25
N TYR A 210 -8.10 3.78 6.46
CA TYR A 210 -7.96 4.69 7.57
C TYR A 210 -6.76 4.31 8.44
N LEU A 211 -5.95 5.30 8.79
CA LEU A 211 -4.80 5.21 9.67
C LEU A 211 -5.07 6.03 10.93
N GLY A 212 -5.22 5.35 12.06
CA GLY A 212 -5.43 5.96 13.36
C GLY A 212 -4.17 5.94 14.22
N SER A 213 -4.15 6.77 15.25
CA SER A 213 -3.14 6.77 16.32
C SER A 213 -3.81 6.69 17.67
N TYR A 214 -3.19 5.97 18.62
CA TYR A 214 -3.71 5.89 20.00
C TYR A 214 -3.46 7.19 20.76
N ASN A 215 -2.36 7.90 20.42
CA ASN A 215 -2.02 9.19 20.99
C ASN A 215 -1.91 10.24 19.86
N LYS A 216 -2.64 11.36 20.02
CA LYS A 216 -2.67 12.43 19.02
C LYS A 216 -1.31 13.13 18.81
N TYR A 217 -0.42 13.04 19.78
CA TYR A 217 0.93 13.61 19.75
C TYR A 217 1.99 12.63 19.25
N LYS A 218 1.58 11.38 18.91
CA LYS A 218 2.47 10.31 18.43
C LYS A 218 1.93 9.66 17.15
N VAL A 219 1.67 10.47 16.14
CA VAL A 219 1.26 9.97 14.82
C VAL A 219 2.45 9.31 14.14
N SER A 220 2.25 8.10 13.60
CA SER A 220 3.33 7.39 12.90
C SER A 220 3.84 8.19 11.71
N PRO A 221 5.16 8.41 11.59
CA PRO A 221 5.75 9.06 10.43
C PRO A 221 6.08 8.06 9.30
N PHE A 222 6.00 6.76 9.58
CA PHE A 222 6.35 5.69 8.64
C PHE A 222 5.15 5.26 7.80
N GLU A 223 3.95 5.29 8.37
CA GLU A 223 2.72 4.85 7.73
C GLU A 223 1.92 6.04 7.21
N ARG A 224 1.47 5.96 5.96
CA ARG A 224 0.57 6.95 5.36
C ARG A 224 -0.10 6.38 4.11
N TYR A 225 -1.10 7.08 3.60
CA TYR A 225 -1.61 6.89 2.25
C TYR A 225 -1.12 8.01 1.35
N GLU A 226 -0.87 7.68 0.10
CA GLU A 226 -0.58 8.63 -0.98
C GLU A 226 -1.56 8.36 -2.11
N VAL A 227 -2.38 9.34 -2.48
CA VAL A 227 -3.52 9.15 -3.38
C VAL A 227 -3.37 9.98 -4.64
N GLY A 228 -3.37 9.30 -5.78
CA GLY A 228 -3.18 9.89 -7.10
C GLY A 228 -2.25 9.06 -7.97
N GLY A 229 -2.15 9.43 -9.24
CA GLY A 229 -1.20 8.86 -10.18
C GLY A 229 -1.48 7.43 -10.61
N ASP A 230 -0.46 6.76 -11.05
CA ASP A 230 -0.47 5.35 -11.49
C ASP A 230 0.11 4.37 -10.45
N GLY A 231 0.66 4.88 -9.39
CA GLY A 231 1.27 4.08 -8.33
C GLY A 231 2.66 3.53 -8.68
N MET A 232 3.25 3.99 -9.77
CA MET A 232 4.55 3.52 -10.24
C MET A 232 5.71 4.42 -9.83
N SER A 233 5.43 5.62 -9.33
CA SER A 233 6.45 6.58 -8.97
C SER A 233 7.03 6.30 -7.58
N GLY A 234 8.33 6.38 -7.49
CA GLY A 234 9.09 6.50 -6.27
C GLY A 234 9.55 5.19 -5.62
N TYR A 235 10.55 5.34 -4.79
CA TYR A 235 11.04 4.29 -3.89
C TYR A 235 10.21 4.33 -2.61
N ASN A 236 9.36 3.34 -2.42
CA ASN A 236 8.62 3.20 -1.17
C ASN A 236 9.51 2.56 -0.10
N ILE A 237 10.25 3.39 0.65
CA ILE A 237 11.12 2.95 1.76
C ILE A 237 10.33 2.89 3.07
N TYR A 238 9.26 3.64 3.15
CA TYR A 238 8.38 3.75 4.30
C TYR A 238 7.11 2.92 4.07
N GLY A 239 6.34 2.67 5.09
CA GLY A 239 5.03 2.02 4.99
C GLY A 239 3.96 2.89 4.30
N ILE A 240 4.29 3.42 3.11
CA ILE A 240 3.40 4.25 2.32
C ILE A 240 2.56 3.34 1.43
N ASP A 241 1.25 3.40 1.57
CA ASP A 241 0.33 2.76 0.64
C ASP A 241 -0.03 3.74 -0.47
N ILE A 242 0.41 3.45 -1.68
CA ILE A 242 0.09 4.24 -2.86
C ILE A 242 -1.25 3.77 -3.42
N ILE A 243 -2.19 4.70 -3.52
CA ILE A 243 -3.54 4.46 -4.03
C ILE A 243 -3.63 5.16 -5.39
N ALA A 244 -3.42 4.39 -6.43
CA ALA A 244 -3.49 4.93 -7.81
C ALA A 244 -4.87 5.54 -8.09
N MET A 245 -4.91 6.70 -8.75
CA MET A 245 -6.13 7.34 -9.20
C MET A 245 -5.89 8.04 -10.54
N ARG A 246 -6.48 7.49 -11.58
CA ARG A 246 -6.29 7.96 -12.96
C ARG A 246 -6.88 9.35 -13.16
N GLY A 247 -6.23 10.17 -13.98
CA GLY A 247 -6.60 11.57 -14.22
C GLY A 247 -6.03 12.55 -13.18
N TYR A 248 -5.20 12.07 -12.26
CA TYR A 248 -4.49 12.87 -11.27
C TYR A 248 -3.01 12.47 -11.23
N GLU A 249 -2.12 13.41 -10.92
CA GLU A 249 -0.70 13.14 -10.66
C GLU A 249 -0.51 12.39 -9.34
N ASP A 250 0.69 11.83 -9.13
CA ASP A 250 1.04 11.12 -7.91
C ASP A 250 0.90 12.03 -6.68
N GLY A 251 0.20 11.54 -5.67
CA GLY A 251 -0.06 12.31 -4.43
C GLY A 251 -0.93 13.55 -4.59
N ALA A 252 -1.50 13.80 -5.77
CA ALA A 252 -2.23 15.05 -6.06
C ALA A 252 -3.48 15.26 -5.18
N LEU A 253 -4.02 14.19 -4.60
CA LEU A 253 -5.19 14.27 -3.73
C LEU A 253 -4.83 14.38 -2.25
N ASP A 254 -3.55 14.31 -1.89
CA ASP A 254 -3.09 14.40 -0.51
C ASP A 254 -3.30 15.81 0.05
N PRO A 255 -3.84 15.94 1.28
CA PRO A 255 -4.19 17.24 1.84
C PRO A 255 -2.93 18.02 2.28
N GLY A 256 -2.42 18.88 1.42
CA GLY A 256 -1.36 19.84 1.71
C GLY A 256 -0.03 19.19 2.13
N SER A 257 0.64 19.83 3.10
CA SER A 257 1.87 19.33 3.72
C SER A 257 1.61 18.16 4.69
N ASN A 258 0.35 17.84 4.94
CA ASN A 258 -0.05 16.77 5.84
C ASN A 258 -0.24 15.47 5.03
N TYR A 259 0.25 14.37 5.60
CA TYR A 259 0.07 13.06 5.05
C TYR A 259 -1.38 12.61 5.11
N SER A 260 -1.82 11.86 4.10
CA SER A 260 -3.15 11.27 4.11
C SER A 260 -3.26 10.17 5.15
N ARG A 261 -4.21 10.31 6.05
CA ARG A 261 -4.55 9.31 7.07
C ARG A 261 -5.77 8.48 6.72
N GLY A 262 -6.44 8.84 5.66
CA GLY A 262 -7.55 8.07 5.16
C GLY A 262 -7.85 8.42 3.71
N TYR A 263 -8.48 7.48 3.02
CA TYR A 263 -8.93 7.65 1.66
C TYR A 263 -10.21 6.88 1.38
N ASN A 264 -10.91 7.29 0.34
CA ASN A 264 -11.94 6.50 -0.31
C ASN A 264 -11.75 6.58 -1.82
N LYS A 265 -12.00 5.48 -2.51
CA LYS A 265 -11.94 5.40 -3.97
C LYS A 265 -13.03 4.48 -4.48
N TYR A 266 -13.69 4.91 -5.55
CA TYR A 266 -14.71 4.16 -6.27
C TYR A 266 -14.31 4.12 -7.75
N THR A 267 -14.41 2.94 -8.36
CA THR A 267 -14.09 2.75 -9.77
C THR A 267 -15.22 1.97 -10.44
N ALA A 268 -15.67 2.45 -11.57
CA ALA A 268 -16.52 1.72 -12.50
C ALA A 268 -15.77 1.58 -13.83
N GLU A 269 -15.61 0.36 -14.32
CA GLU A 269 -14.97 0.09 -15.61
C GLU A 269 -15.88 -0.77 -16.48
N LEU A 270 -15.96 -0.39 -17.74
CA LEU A 270 -16.56 -1.19 -18.78
C LEU A 270 -15.44 -1.78 -19.64
N ARG A 271 -15.29 -3.09 -19.63
CA ARG A 271 -14.19 -3.83 -20.25
C ARG A 271 -14.68 -4.61 -21.47
N TYR A 272 -13.97 -4.50 -22.60
CA TYR A 272 -14.24 -5.25 -23.80
C TYR A 272 -12.99 -5.96 -24.30
N PRO A 273 -13.01 -7.30 -24.45
CA PRO A 273 -11.84 -8.05 -24.88
C PRO A 273 -11.70 -8.01 -26.40
N ILE A 274 -10.47 -7.81 -26.85
CA ILE A 274 -10.09 -7.93 -28.25
C ILE A 274 -9.54 -9.34 -28.51
N ILE A 275 -8.67 -9.84 -27.65
CA ILE A 275 -8.06 -11.16 -27.71
C ILE A 275 -8.12 -11.80 -26.31
N LEU A 276 -8.63 -13.02 -26.20
CA LEU A 276 -8.62 -13.83 -24.99
C LEU A 276 -8.01 -15.21 -25.26
N LYS A 277 -6.73 -15.23 -25.58
CA LYS A 277 -5.98 -16.49 -25.78
C LYS A 277 -5.08 -16.75 -24.55
N PRO A 278 -4.78 -18.01 -24.22
CA PRO A 278 -3.86 -18.34 -23.15
C PRO A 278 -2.48 -17.71 -23.29
N SER A 279 -2.00 -17.53 -24.53
CA SER A 279 -0.70 -16.90 -24.82
C SER A 279 -0.70 -15.38 -24.77
N SER A 280 -1.86 -14.74 -24.88
CA SER A 280 -1.99 -13.29 -24.83
C SER A 280 -3.44 -12.88 -24.61
N GLN A 281 -3.67 -11.92 -23.74
CA GLN A 281 -4.99 -11.33 -23.56
C GLN A 281 -4.88 -9.83 -23.77
N ILE A 282 -5.75 -9.30 -24.63
CA ILE A 282 -5.81 -7.87 -24.94
C ILE A 282 -7.26 -7.42 -24.74
N TYR A 283 -7.45 -6.39 -23.94
CA TYR A 283 -8.75 -5.76 -23.77
C TYR A 283 -8.63 -4.24 -23.65
N VAL A 284 -9.69 -3.57 -24.05
CA VAL A 284 -9.87 -2.14 -23.88
C VAL A 284 -10.85 -1.90 -22.75
N LEU A 285 -10.76 -0.74 -22.14
CA LEU A 285 -11.66 -0.36 -21.05
C LEU A 285 -11.98 1.14 -21.12
N GLY A 286 -13.19 1.47 -20.70
CA GLY A 286 -13.58 2.83 -20.31
C GLY A 286 -13.80 2.87 -18.82
N PHE A 287 -13.43 3.95 -18.14
CA PHE A 287 -13.57 4.05 -16.70
C PHE A 287 -14.13 5.39 -16.22
N LEU A 288 -14.77 5.31 -15.06
CA LEU A 288 -15.13 6.42 -14.20
C LEU A 288 -14.52 6.16 -12.83
N GLU A 289 -13.80 7.12 -12.29
CA GLU A 289 -13.24 7.05 -10.94
C GLU A 289 -13.66 8.26 -10.11
N GLY A 290 -13.79 8.02 -8.82
CA GLY A 290 -14.03 9.07 -7.85
C GLY A 290 -13.38 8.71 -6.53
N GLY A 291 -12.61 9.63 -5.95
CA GLY A 291 -11.92 9.37 -4.70
C GLY A 291 -11.43 10.64 -4.02
N ASN A 292 -10.97 10.51 -2.82
CA ASN A 292 -10.36 11.62 -2.06
C ASN A 292 -9.47 11.08 -0.96
N ALA A 293 -8.58 11.95 -0.47
CA ALA A 293 -7.73 11.70 0.67
C ALA A 293 -8.05 12.65 1.83
N PHE A 294 -7.79 12.21 3.05
CA PHE A 294 -8.15 12.93 4.27
C PHE A 294 -7.00 12.86 5.29
N ASP A 295 -6.74 13.97 5.96
CA ASP A 295 -5.75 14.08 7.03
C ASP A 295 -6.29 13.63 8.40
N SER A 296 -7.61 13.48 8.53
CA SER A 296 -8.28 13.18 9.78
C SER A 296 -9.62 12.49 9.56
N TRP A 297 -9.98 11.56 10.46
CA TRP A 297 -11.29 10.92 10.45
C TRP A 297 -12.47 11.92 10.51
N LYS A 298 -12.30 13.03 11.21
CA LYS A 298 -13.35 14.06 11.31
C LYS A 298 -13.69 14.72 9.98
N LYS A 299 -12.77 14.70 9.02
CA LYS A 299 -12.96 15.25 7.67
C LYS A 299 -13.39 14.18 6.67
N PHE A 300 -13.44 12.92 7.08
CA PHE A 300 -13.84 11.83 6.21
C PHE A 300 -15.29 11.99 5.76
N SER A 301 -15.51 11.89 4.47
CA SER A 301 -16.84 11.85 3.87
C SER A 301 -16.79 10.93 2.64
N PRO A 302 -17.62 9.87 2.59
CA PRO A 302 -17.61 8.93 1.47
C PRO A 302 -18.11 9.55 0.16
N PHE A 303 -18.80 10.69 0.23
CA PHE A 303 -19.37 11.38 -0.95
C PHE A 303 -18.55 12.59 -1.40
N LYS A 304 -17.57 13.02 -0.63
CA LYS A 304 -16.65 14.09 -1.03
C LYS A 304 -15.56 13.48 -1.90
N ILE A 305 -15.81 13.40 -3.21
CA ILE A 305 -14.93 12.76 -4.17
C ILE A 305 -14.43 13.75 -5.23
N LYS A 306 -13.21 13.54 -5.68
CA LYS A 306 -12.62 14.10 -6.88
C LYS A 306 -12.83 13.11 -8.01
N ARG A 307 -13.32 13.56 -9.17
CA ARG A 307 -13.83 12.70 -10.24
C ARG A 307 -12.89 12.68 -11.42
N SER A 308 -12.80 11.56 -12.08
CA SER A 308 -12.12 11.42 -13.37
C SER A 308 -12.84 10.42 -14.27
N ALA A 309 -12.58 10.52 -15.56
CA ALA A 309 -13.03 9.56 -16.56
C ALA A 309 -11.93 9.36 -17.61
N GLY A 310 -11.96 8.23 -18.29
CA GLY A 310 -11.00 7.96 -19.33
C GLY A 310 -11.16 6.59 -19.95
N PHE A 311 -10.17 6.20 -20.68
CA PHE A 311 -10.10 4.90 -21.36
C PHE A 311 -8.67 4.35 -21.30
N GLY A 312 -8.55 3.04 -21.52
CA GLY A 312 -7.25 2.39 -21.48
C GLY A 312 -7.22 1.09 -22.24
N VAL A 313 -6.01 0.59 -22.40
CA VAL A 313 -5.70 -0.71 -23.04
C VAL A 313 -4.89 -1.54 -22.08
N ARG A 314 -5.18 -2.83 -22.05
CA ARG A 314 -4.44 -3.83 -21.27
C ARG A 314 -3.95 -4.93 -22.18
N LEU A 315 -2.69 -5.29 -22.00
CA LEU A 315 -2.02 -6.40 -22.65
C LEU A 315 -1.44 -7.32 -21.58
N TYR A 316 -1.90 -8.54 -21.52
CA TYR A 316 -1.31 -9.57 -20.66
C TYR A 316 -0.48 -10.55 -21.52
N LEU A 317 0.77 -10.74 -21.10
CA LEU A 317 1.70 -11.72 -21.65
C LEU A 317 2.22 -12.58 -20.49
N PRO A 318 2.18 -13.94 -20.57
CA PRO A 318 2.58 -14.82 -19.46
C PRO A 318 4.00 -14.58 -18.93
N VAL A 319 4.92 -14.14 -19.79
CA VAL A 319 6.33 -13.90 -19.42
C VAL A 319 6.54 -12.52 -18.79
N VAL A 320 5.76 -11.52 -19.20
CA VAL A 320 5.96 -10.11 -18.81
C VAL A 320 4.95 -9.69 -17.74
N GLY A 321 3.79 -10.34 -17.69
CA GLY A 321 2.66 -9.94 -16.86
C GLY A 321 1.71 -8.96 -17.58
N MET A 322 1.00 -8.16 -16.81
CA MET A 322 0.07 -7.14 -17.32
C MET A 322 0.81 -5.85 -17.66
N LEU A 323 0.59 -5.35 -18.86
CA LEU A 323 1.01 -4.04 -19.32
C LEU A 323 -0.24 -3.23 -19.67
N GLY A 324 -0.22 -1.94 -19.40
CA GLY A 324 -1.34 -1.07 -19.72
C GLY A 324 -0.95 0.38 -19.89
N ILE A 325 -1.80 1.08 -20.64
CA ILE A 325 -1.75 2.54 -20.77
C ILE A 325 -3.17 3.04 -20.62
N ASP A 326 -3.36 4.03 -19.76
CA ASP A 326 -4.62 4.74 -19.56
C ASP A 326 -4.44 6.21 -19.92
N TRP A 327 -5.43 6.77 -20.59
CA TRP A 327 -5.64 8.20 -20.64
C TRP A 327 -6.80 8.55 -19.71
N GLY A 328 -6.59 9.49 -18.80
CA GLY A 328 -7.56 9.94 -17.84
C GLY A 328 -7.68 11.46 -17.80
N TYR A 329 -8.89 11.98 -17.62
CA TYR A 329 -9.17 13.39 -17.43
C TYR A 329 -9.73 13.63 -16.03
N GLY A 330 -9.00 14.40 -15.21
CA GLY A 330 -9.45 14.84 -13.88
C GLY A 330 -10.34 16.08 -13.97
N PHE A 331 -11.59 15.96 -13.54
CA PHE A 331 -12.59 17.04 -13.61
C PHE A 331 -12.46 18.07 -12.50
N ASP A 332 -11.89 17.67 -11.38
CA ASP A 332 -11.81 18.49 -10.19
C ASP A 332 -10.36 18.91 -9.91
N ALA A 333 -10.20 20.01 -9.19
CA ALA A 333 -8.88 20.50 -8.80
C ALA A 333 -8.22 19.57 -7.78
N PRO A 334 -6.92 19.27 -7.88
CA PRO A 334 -6.12 18.62 -6.83
C PRO A 334 -6.24 19.33 -5.48
N ALA A 335 -5.74 18.68 -4.42
CA ALA A 335 -5.90 19.20 -3.05
C ALA A 335 -5.26 20.58 -2.85
N ASN A 336 -4.13 20.85 -3.52
CA ASN A 336 -3.33 22.08 -3.38
C ASN A 336 -3.36 22.95 -4.63
N SER A 337 -4.35 22.78 -5.49
CA SER A 337 -4.48 23.53 -6.74
C SER A 337 -5.89 24.14 -6.85
N SER A 338 -5.99 25.27 -7.50
CA SER A 338 -7.25 25.88 -7.91
C SER A 338 -7.68 25.49 -9.32
N THR A 339 -6.76 24.92 -10.11
CA THR A 339 -7.01 24.49 -11.48
C THR A 339 -7.34 23.00 -11.52
N LYS A 340 -8.18 22.60 -12.48
CA LYS A 340 -8.50 21.18 -12.72
C LYS A 340 -7.23 20.38 -13.02
N SER A 341 -7.21 19.09 -12.66
CA SER A 341 -6.08 18.20 -12.99
C SER A 341 -5.90 18.04 -14.49
N GLY A 342 -6.99 17.95 -15.26
CA GLY A 342 -6.93 17.88 -16.73
C GLY A 342 -6.50 16.52 -17.24
N SER A 343 -5.77 16.51 -18.36
CA SER A 343 -5.37 15.32 -19.11
C SER A 343 -4.09 14.73 -18.54
N GLN A 344 -4.14 13.42 -18.20
CA GLN A 344 -3.02 12.65 -17.64
C GLN A 344 -2.89 11.30 -18.36
N PHE A 345 -1.66 10.84 -18.55
CA PHE A 345 -1.37 9.48 -19.01
C PHE A 345 -0.81 8.67 -17.84
N HIS A 346 -1.25 7.42 -17.73
CA HIS A 346 -0.86 6.50 -16.67
C HIS A 346 -0.40 5.18 -17.26
N PHE A 347 0.62 4.60 -16.66
CA PHE A 347 1.15 3.31 -17.06
C PHE A 347 0.76 2.25 -16.03
N VAL A 348 0.59 1.02 -16.49
CA VAL A 348 0.33 -0.15 -15.65
C VAL A 348 1.36 -1.21 -15.96
N LEU A 349 2.13 -1.62 -14.94
CA LEU A 349 3.10 -2.70 -15.01
C LEU A 349 2.80 -3.73 -13.93
N GLY A 350 2.68 -5.01 -14.32
CA GLY A 350 2.34 -6.08 -13.40
C GLY A 350 0.84 -6.17 -13.11
N GLN A 351 0.46 -7.04 -12.17
CA GLN A 351 -0.94 -7.15 -11.71
C GLN A 351 -1.22 -6.07 -10.67
N GLN A 352 -1.69 -4.92 -11.13
CA GLN A 352 -2.35 -3.95 -10.24
C GLN A 352 -3.86 -4.24 -10.26
N PHE A 353 -4.30 -5.01 -9.29
CA PHE A 353 -5.72 -5.29 -9.10
C PHE A 353 -6.18 -4.96 -7.69
#